data_69b5f16240163503a4d1581b2fcbed16
#
_entry.id   69b5f16240163503a4d1581b2fcbed16
#
_cell.length_a   1.000
_cell.length_b   1.000
_cell.length_c   1.000
_cell.angle_alpha   90.00
_cell.angle_beta   90.00
_cell.angle_gamma   90.00
#
_symmetry.space_group_name_H-M   'P 1'
#
loop_
_entity.id
_entity.type
_entity.pdbx_description
1 polymer ?
#
loop_
_entity_poly.entity_id
_entity_poly.type
_entity_poly.pdbx_seq_one_letter_code
_entity_poly.pdbx_strand_id
1 'polypeptide(L)'
;NNDETAHLKEVVLEFTKTTYQSGPIELVWVTDVPIPFWNPKAGNDNYFNNYIYQSWTYKGNTIGTPFITSPAINEKDSNIVTNNRVLAFYFAGLYEYNHLQCELKYSYSINKGTYSVPIGEKGQHSMMFKVGRDIPSLKDLHVQLCVGWDKGAFLGNSFALGVCAKKKF
;
A
#
# COMPACT_ATOMS: atom_id res chain seq x y z
N ASN A 1 7.40 -39.05 14.51
CA ASN A 1 6.78 -38.03 15.37
C ASN A 1 6.39 -36.86 14.46
N ASN A 2 5.12 -36.84 14.07
CA ASN A 2 4.54 -35.67 13.47
C ASN A 2 4.32 -34.66 14.60
N ASP A 3 5.12 -33.60 14.64
CA ASP A 3 4.84 -32.45 15.50
C ASP A 3 3.58 -31.77 14.96
N GLU A 4 2.42 -32.19 15.43
CA GLU A 4 1.11 -31.56 15.18
C GLU A 4 0.97 -30.26 16.00
N THR A 5 2.05 -29.52 16.16
CA THR A 5 1.98 -28.26 16.91
C THR A 5 1.56 -27.12 15.99
N ALA A 6 0.49 -26.48 16.41
CA ALA A 6 0.03 -25.24 15.79
C ALA A 6 1.05 -24.12 16.09
N HIS A 7 1.52 -23.43 15.06
CA HIS A 7 2.51 -22.38 15.22
C HIS A 7 2.07 -21.09 14.54
N LEU A 8 2.07 -20.00 15.30
CA LEU A 8 2.10 -18.67 14.76
C LEU A 8 3.53 -18.41 14.25
N LYS A 9 3.72 -18.33 12.93
CA LYS A 9 5.04 -18.22 12.30
C LYS A 9 5.51 -16.78 12.22
N GLU A 10 4.59 -15.87 11.91
CA GLU A 10 4.95 -14.49 11.64
C GLU A 10 3.81 -13.55 12.01
N VAL A 11 4.17 -12.41 12.60
CA VAL A 11 3.28 -11.27 12.81
C VAL A 11 4.02 -10.01 12.37
N VAL A 12 3.39 -9.22 11.53
CA VAL A 12 3.89 -7.93 11.07
C VAL A 12 2.92 -6.84 11.48
N LEU A 13 3.43 -5.79 12.07
CA LEU A 13 2.71 -4.57 12.40
C LEU A 13 3.48 -3.40 11.81
N GLU A 14 2.82 -2.58 10.99
CA GLU A 14 3.41 -1.40 10.40
C GLU A 14 2.51 -0.19 10.60
N PHE A 15 3.15 0.94 10.85
CA PHE A 15 2.51 2.23 10.88
C PHE A 15 3.23 3.17 9.92
N THR A 16 2.50 3.69 8.95
CA THR A 16 3.03 4.62 7.95
C THR A 16 2.37 5.98 8.08
N LYS A 17 3.18 7.03 8.15
CA LYS A 17 2.71 8.41 8.14
C LYS A 17 3.54 9.24 7.17
N THR A 18 2.90 9.70 6.08
CA THR A 18 3.53 10.56 5.06
C THR A 18 2.88 11.95 5.00
N THR A 19 2.10 12.31 6.01
CA THR A 19 1.41 13.61 6.07
C THR A 19 2.33 14.80 6.35
N TYR A 20 3.58 14.55 6.69
CA TYR A 20 4.64 15.54 6.82
C TYR A 20 5.85 15.01 6.05
N GLN A 21 6.14 15.60 4.90
CA GLN A 21 7.18 15.10 3.99
C GLN A 21 8.51 15.81 4.15
N SER A 22 8.67 16.58 5.24
CA SER A 22 9.90 17.36 5.47
C SER A 22 10.12 18.43 4.38
N GLY A 23 11.33 18.81 4.13
CA GLY A 23 11.69 19.84 3.16
C GLY A 23 11.88 21.22 3.79
N PRO A 24 12.62 22.08 3.09
CA PRO A 24 12.81 23.45 3.49
C PRO A 24 11.50 24.24 3.43
N ILE A 25 11.49 25.37 4.07
CA ILE A 25 10.41 26.36 3.88
C ILE A 25 10.44 26.78 2.41
N GLU A 26 9.38 26.48 1.68
CA GLU A 26 9.31 26.86 0.26
C GLU A 26 9.29 28.37 0.09
N LEU A 27 10.18 28.88 -0.73
CA LEU A 27 10.10 30.21 -1.30
C LEU A 27 9.05 30.17 -2.42
N VAL A 28 7.85 30.64 -2.15
CA VAL A 28 6.81 30.77 -3.18
C VAL A 28 7.06 32.07 -3.94
N TRP A 29 7.32 31.95 -5.23
CA TRP A 29 7.37 33.10 -6.12
C TRP A 29 5.95 33.60 -6.37
N VAL A 30 5.59 34.75 -5.83
CA VAL A 30 4.31 35.40 -6.06
C VAL A 30 4.55 36.52 -7.06
N THR A 31 4.01 36.35 -8.28
CA THR A 31 4.12 37.24 -9.45
C THR A 31 5.47 37.22 -10.18
N ASP A 32 5.54 37.85 -11.36
CA ASP A 32 6.76 38.01 -12.21
C ASP A 32 7.90 38.82 -11.57
N VAL A 33 7.71 39.27 -10.35
CA VAL A 33 8.73 39.88 -9.51
C VAL A 33 9.17 38.85 -8.48
N PRO A 34 10.47 38.52 -8.43
CA PRO A 34 10.99 37.52 -7.48
C PRO A 34 11.04 38.10 -6.08
N ILE A 35 9.89 38.22 -5.43
CA ILE A 35 9.79 38.48 -4.00
C ILE A 35 9.60 37.16 -3.30
N PRO A 36 10.59 36.65 -2.54
CA PRO A 36 10.46 35.42 -1.81
C PRO A 36 9.40 35.61 -0.72
N PHE A 37 8.25 35.00 -0.88
CA PHE A 37 7.27 34.87 0.19
C PHE A 37 7.60 33.60 1.01
N TRP A 38 7.87 33.78 2.29
CA TRP A 38 8.03 32.67 3.21
C TRP A 38 6.70 31.95 3.39
N ASN A 39 6.59 30.72 2.88
CA ASN A 39 5.52 29.85 3.31
C ASN A 39 5.91 29.24 4.68
N PRO A 40 5.24 29.61 5.77
CA PRO A 40 5.61 29.15 7.12
C PRO A 40 5.31 27.67 7.37
N LYS A 41 4.79 26.96 6.37
CA LYS A 41 4.44 25.55 6.47
C LYS A 41 5.61 24.68 5.99
N ALA A 42 6.58 24.46 6.89
CA ALA A 42 7.55 23.40 6.69
C ALA A 42 6.86 22.03 6.55
N GLY A 43 7.47 21.08 5.83
CA GLY A 43 6.95 19.74 5.66
C GLY A 43 5.99 19.54 4.50
N ASN A 44 5.81 20.53 3.65
CA ASN A 44 4.94 20.48 2.47
C ASN A 44 5.68 20.09 1.19
N ASP A 45 6.87 19.51 1.28
CA ASP A 45 7.60 19.05 0.11
C ASP A 45 6.80 17.96 -0.61
N ASN A 46 6.69 18.10 -1.92
CA ASN A 46 6.02 17.11 -2.77
C ASN A 46 7.04 16.08 -3.28
N TYR A 47 7.71 15.43 -2.34
CA TYR A 47 8.83 14.53 -2.57
C TYR A 47 8.56 13.46 -3.65
N PHE A 48 7.36 12.89 -3.67
CA PHE A 48 6.98 11.86 -4.64
C PHE A 48 6.72 12.40 -6.04
N ASN A 49 6.59 13.71 -6.22
CA ASN A 49 6.41 14.38 -7.51
C ASN A 49 7.59 15.32 -7.84
N ASN A 50 8.75 15.10 -7.24
CA ASN A 50 9.92 15.91 -7.48
C ASN A 50 10.38 15.73 -8.94
N TYR A 51 10.45 16.83 -9.70
CA TYR A 51 10.78 16.81 -11.12
C TYR A 51 12.24 16.37 -11.42
N ILE A 52 13.16 16.55 -10.46
CA ILE A 52 14.57 16.16 -10.61
C ILE A 52 14.72 14.63 -10.58
N TYR A 53 13.95 13.96 -9.75
CA TYR A 53 14.03 12.51 -9.54
C TYR A 53 12.95 11.72 -10.29
N GLN A 54 12.20 12.38 -11.19
CA GLN A 54 11.07 11.77 -11.92
C GLN A 54 10.14 10.96 -11.02
N SER A 55 9.82 11.53 -9.85
CA SER A 55 8.71 11.12 -8.99
C SER A 55 8.82 9.75 -8.34
N TRP A 56 9.99 9.20 -8.07
CA TRP A 56 10.09 7.89 -7.40
C TRP A 56 9.16 6.82 -8.00
N THR A 57 9.04 6.82 -9.32
CA THR A 57 8.20 5.87 -10.04
C THR A 57 9.02 5.09 -11.05
N TYR A 58 8.61 3.84 -11.27
CA TYR A 58 9.17 3.00 -12.31
C TYR A 58 8.05 2.39 -13.13
N LYS A 59 8.03 2.64 -14.44
CA LYS A 59 6.97 2.19 -15.34
C LYS A 59 5.56 2.48 -14.81
N GLY A 60 5.34 3.71 -14.31
CA GLY A 60 4.05 4.15 -13.76
C GLY A 60 3.71 3.62 -12.36
N ASN A 61 4.58 2.83 -11.74
CA ASN A 61 4.38 2.33 -10.38
C ASN A 61 5.26 3.08 -9.39
N THR A 62 4.69 3.47 -8.26
CA THR A 62 5.43 4.11 -7.16
C THR A 62 6.37 3.11 -6.50
N ILE A 63 7.62 3.54 -6.29
CA ILE A 63 8.63 2.77 -5.55
C ILE A 63 8.48 3.10 -4.07
N GLY A 64 8.48 2.07 -3.22
CA GLY A 64 8.41 2.22 -1.76
C GLY A 64 7.08 1.70 -1.19
N THR A 65 6.42 2.50 -0.35
CA THR A 65 5.20 2.06 0.33
C THR A 65 4.00 1.90 -0.61
N PRO A 66 3.23 0.80 -0.51
CA PRO A 66 2.06 0.55 -1.35
C PRO A 66 0.89 1.53 -1.09
N PHE A 67 0.93 2.29 0.00
CA PHE A 67 -0.12 3.26 0.34
C PHE A 67 -0.05 4.55 -0.46
N ILE A 68 1.07 4.82 -1.14
CA ILE A 68 1.21 5.95 -2.06
C ILE A 68 0.72 5.51 -3.43
N THR A 69 -0.29 6.23 -3.95
CA THR A 69 -0.98 5.81 -5.16
C THR A 69 -0.09 5.91 -6.39
N SER A 70 0.11 4.80 -7.08
CA SER A 70 0.89 4.75 -8.31
C SER A 70 0.22 5.54 -9.43
N PRO A 71 0.97 6.30 -10.26
CA PRO A 71 0.43 7.01 -11.41
C PRO A 71 -0.35 6.12 -12.38
N ALA A 72 0.04 4.86 -12.54
CA ALA A 72 -0.62 3.90 -13.42
C ALA A 72 -2.11 3.63 -13.06
N ILE A 73 -2.54 3.99 -11.84
CA ILE A 73 -3.93 3.84 -11.40
C ILE A 73 -4.75 5.10 -11.75
N ASN A 74 -4.10 6.20 -12.11
CA ASN A 74 -4.79 7.44 -12.46
C ASN A 74 -5.43 7.32 -13.85
N GLU A 75 -6.68 7.74 -13.98
CA GLU A 75 -7.41 7.75 -15.26
C GLU A 75 -6.80 8.70 -16.31
N LYS A 76 -5.93 9.59 -15.90
CA LYS A 76 -5.18 10.49 -16.79
C LYS A 76 -3.77 9.95 -16.95
N ASP A 77 -3.28 9.89 -18.18
CA ASP A 77 -1.89 9.55 -18.56
C ASP A 77 -0.85 10.52 -17.95
N SER A 78 -0.86 10.66 -16.66
CA SER A 78 0.06 11.50 -15.92
C SER A 78 1.00 10.61 -15.10
N ASN A 79 2.29 10.84 -15.22
CA ASN A 79 3.29 10.23 -14.34
C ASN A 79 3.30 10.86 -12.92
N ILE A 80 2.18 11.45 -12.52
CA ILE A 80 2.06 12.20 -11.27
C ILE A 80 1.41 11.33 -10.19
N VAL A 81 2.02 11.27 -9.02
CA VAL A 81 1.44 10.70 -7.81
C VAL A 81 0.36 11.65 -7.27
N THR A 82 -0.89 11.21 -7.26
CA THR A 82 -2.04 12.03 -6.84
C THR A 82 -2.39 11.90 -5.37
N ASN A 83 -1.84 10.89 -4.68
CA ASN A 83 -2.04 10.68 -3.25
C ASN A 83 -0.74 10.21 -2.60
N ASN A 84 -0.05 11.15 -1.94
CA ASN A 84 1.20 10.90 -1.22
C ASN A 84 1.14 11.27 0.26
N ARG A 85 0.00 11.82 0.72
CA ARG A 85 -0.24 12.15 2.12
C ARG A 85 -1.16 11.12 2.75
N VAL A 86 -0.55 10.16 3.42
CA VAL A 86 -1.26 8.99 3.94
C VAL A 86 -0.92 8.78 5.42
N LEU A 87 -1.91 8.33 6.17
CA LEU A 87 -1.76 7.70 7.47
C LEU A 87 -2.27 6.28 7.34
N ALA A 88 -1.44 5.28 7.58
CA ALA A 88 -1.84 3.90 7.40
C ALA A 88 -1.37 3.01 8.55
N PHE A 89 -2.19 2.01 8.84
CA PHE A 89 -1.88 0.89 9.70
C PHE A 89 -1.95 -0.39 8.88
N TYR A 90 -0.98 -1.28 9.06
CA TYR A 90 -0.94 -2.59 8.43
C TYR A 90 -0.69 -3.67 9.46
N PHE A 91 -1.40 -4.77 9.30
CA PHE A 91 -1.25 -6.00 10.07
C PHE A 91 -1.13 -7.18 9.11
N ALA A 92 -0.18 -8.08 9.38
CA ALA A 92 -0.17 -9.40 8.76
C ALA A 92 0.13 -10.48 9.79
N GLY A 93 -0.44 -11.66 9.58
CA GLY A 93 -0.19 -12.84 10.38
C GLY A 93 -0.13 -14.09 9.52
N LEU A 94 0.84 -14.96 9.80
CA LEU A 94 1.00 -16.28 9.19
C LEU A 94 0.88 -17.35 10.27
N TYR A 95 -0.04 -18.26 10.07
CA TYR A 95 -0.30 -19.39 10.96
C TYR A 95 -0.18 -20.70 10.19
N GLU A 96 0.48 -21.70 10.78
CA GLU A 96 0.65 -23.02 10.20
C GLU A 96 0.18 -24.11 11.16
N TYR A 97 -0.54 -25.08 10.64
CA TYR A 97 -0.97 -26.27 11.36
C TYR A 97 -1.13 -27.44 10.40
N ASN A 98 -0.43 -28.55 10.62
CA ASN A 98 -0.58 -29.82 9.89
C ASN A 98 -0.76 -29.65 8.36
N HIS A 99 0.24 -29.09 7.68
CA HIS A 99 0.24 -28.78 6.24
C HIS A 99 -0.79 -27.71 5.81
N LEU A 100 -1.54 -27.13 6.73
CA LEU A 100 -2.43 -26.00 6.49
C LEU A 100 -1.68 -24.70 6.77
N GLN A 101 -1.74 -23.77 5.85
CA GLN A 101 -1.19 -22.42 6.00
C GLN A 101 -2.32 -21.41 5.89
N CYS A 102 -2.42 -20.50 6.87
CA CYS A 102 -3.38 -19.41 6.88
C CYS A 102 -2.62 -18.08 6.95
N GLU A 103 -2.83 -17.22 5.97
CA GLU A 103 -2.26 -15.87 5.90
C GLU A 103 -3.39 -14.84 5.94
N LEU A 104 -3.35 -13.93 6.90
CA LEU A 104 -4.21 -12.75 6.96
C LEU A 104 -3.38 -11.51 6.78
N LYS A 105 -3.80 -10.62 5.87
CA LYS A 105 -3.28 -9.25 5.73
C LYS A 105 -4.45 -8.28 5.83
N TYR A 106 -4.27 -7.24 6.59
CA TYR A 106 -5.25 -6.18 6.76
C TYR A 106 -4.57 -4.83 6.80
N SER A 107 -5.16 -3.86 6.16
CA SER A 107 -4.74 -2.47 6.29
C SER A 107 -5.93 -1.53 6.43
N TYR A 108 -5.70 -0.44 7.14
CA TYR A 108 -6.55 0.73 7.14
C TYR A 108 -5.72 1.95 6.81
N SER A 109 -6.18 2.76 5.85
CA SER A 109 -5.50 3.98 5.47
C SER A 109 -6.46 5.18 5.44
N ILE A 110 -5.93 6.36 5.78
CA ILE A 110 -6.55 7.66 5.60
C ILE A 110 -5.75 8.39 4.53
N ASN A 111 -6.38 8.66 3.40
CA ASN A 111 -5.78 9.23 2.20
C ASN A 111 -6.19 10.68 2.07
N LYS A 112 -5.23 11.60 1.88
CA LYS A 112 -5.45 13.07 1.92
C LYS A 112 -5.07 13.77 0.62
N GLY A 113 -4.66 13.02 -0.42
CA GLY A 113 -4.16 13.58 -1.69
C GLY A 113 -2.75 14.13 -1.56
N THR A 114 -2.46 15.19 -2.29
CA THR A 114 -1.21 15.95 -2.19
C THR A 114 -1.43 17.26 -1.43
N TYR A 115 -0.38 18.04 -1.19
CA TYR A 115 -0.53 19.37 -0.60
C TYR A 115 -1.18 20.37 -1.55
N SER A 116 -0.87 20.26 -2.85
CA SER A 116 -1.42 21.15 -3.89
C SER A 116 -2.84 20.75 -4.32
N VAL A 117 -3.18 19.46 -4.22
CA VAL A 117 -4.50 18.93 -4.58
C VAL A 117 -5.02 18.04 -3.45
N PRO A 118 -5.53 18.64 -2.37
CA PRO A 118 -6.11 17.88 -1.27
C PRO A 118 -7.46 17.26 -1.67
N ILE A 119 -7.67 16.00 -1.28
CA ILE A 119 -8.93 15.27 -1.57
C ILE A 119 -9.84 15.11 -0.34
N GLY A 120 -9.49 15.77 0.77
CA GLY A 120 -10.10 15.54 2.08
C GLY A 120 -9.54 14.25 2.72
N GLU A 121 -10.20 13.77 3.76
CA GLU A 121 -9.84 12.52 4.44
C GLU A 121 -10.71 11.38 3.91
N LYS A 122 -10.09 10.47 3.15
CA LYS A 122 -10.78 9.30 2.60
C LYS A 122 -10.23 8.04 3.22
N GLY A 123 -11.05 7.38 4.04
CA GLY A 123 -10.72 6.10 4.66
C GLY A 123 -10.82 4.94 3.66
N GLN A 124 -9.92 3.95 3.81
CA GLN A 124 -9.95 2.73 3.03
C GLN A 124 -9.51 1.55 3.90
N HIS A 125 -10.31 0.50 3.91
CA HIS A 125 -9.99 -0.81 4.46
C HIS A 125 -9.63 -1.75 3.32
N SER A 126 -8.58 -2.53 3.51
CA SER A 126 -8.20 -3.59 2.58
C SER A 126 -7.84 -4.84 3.37
N MET A 127 -8.37 -5.99 2.96
CA MET A 127 -8.11 -7.27 3.61
C MET A 127 -7.83 -8.33 2.55
N MET A 128 -6.87 -9.19 2.83
CA MET A 128 -6.61 -10.41 2.10
C MET A 128 -6.48 -11.57 3.07
N PHE A 129 -7.24 -12.63 2.83
CA PHE A 129 -7.13 -13.88 3.54
C PHE A 129 -6.77 -14.99 2.58
N LYS A 130 -5.75 -15.76 2.91
CA LYS A 130 -5.37 -16.96 2.16
C LYS A 130 -5.40 -18.17 3.07
N VAL A 131 -5.89 -19.27 2.55
CA VAL A 131 -5.76 -20.58 3.15
C VAL A 131 -5.23 -21.55 2.12
N GLY A 132 -4.13 -22.20 2.44
CA GLY A 132 -3.47 -23.16 1.56
C GLY A 132 -3.17 -24.46 2.27
N ARG A 133 -3.12 -25.56 1.51
CA ARG A 133 -2.77 -26.88 2.04
C ARG A 133 -1.87 -27.61 1.07
N ASP A 134 -0.82 -28.19 1.63
CA ASP A 134 0.00 -29.19 0.93
C ASP A 134 -0.67 -30.56 1.02
N ILE A 135 -0.76 -31.25 -0.12
CA ILE A 135 -1.33 -32.58 -0.24
C ILE A 135 -0.21 -33.55 -0.66
N PRO A 136 0.51 -34.11 0.32
CA PRO A 136 1.68 -34.96 0.03
C PRO A 136 1.34 -36.19 -0.82
N SER A 137 0.16 -36.76 -0.62
CA SER A 137 -0.33 -37.94 -1.37
C SER A 137 -0.48 -37.71 -2.88
N LEU A 138 -0.53 -36.46 -3.35
CA LEU A 138 -0.61 -36.06 -4.75
C LEU A 138 0.70 -35.50 -5.30
N LYS A 139 1.84 -35.98 -4.82
CA LYS A 139 3.18 -35.53 -5.23
C LYS A 139 3.36 -34.02 -5.02
N ASP A 140 3.25 -33.61 -3.78
CA ASP A 140 3.47 -32.22 -3.34
C ASP A 140 2.59 -31.20 -4.09
N LEU A 141 1.34 -31.52 -4.29
CA LEU A 141 0.35 -30.59 -4.80
C LEU A 141 -0.02 -29.58 -3.67
N HIS A 142 0.26 -28.30 -3.91
CA HIS A 142 -0.22 -27.20 -3.06
C HIS A 142 -1.49 -26.60 -3.67
N VAL A 143 -2.55 -26.51 -2.86
CA VAL A 143 -3.80 -25.84 -3.25
C VAL A 143 -4.06 -24.69 -2.29
N GLN A 144 -4.38 -23.51 -2.83
CA GLN A 144 -4.60 -22.29 -2.06
C GLN A 144 -5.87 -21.57 -2.52
N LEU A 145 -6.69 -21.18 -1.56
CA LEU A 145 -7.79 -20.23 -1.72
C LEU A 145 -7.36 -18.85 -1.25
N CYS A 146 -7.72 -17.81 -1.99
CA CYS A 146 -7.46 -16.42 -1.66
C CYS A 146 -8.76 -15.62 -1.73
N VAL A 147 -9.05 -14.85 -0.70
CA VAL A 147 -10.16 -13.91 -0.64
C VAL A 147 -9.59 -12.51 -0.43
N GLY A 148 -9.97 -11.57 -1.29
CA GLY A 148 -9.65 -10.15 -1.18
C GLY A 148 -10.91 -9.34 -0.96
N TRP A 149 -10.82 -8.31 -0.13
CA TRP A 149 -11.93 -7.42 0.15
C TRP A 149 -11.43 -6.00 0.43
N ASP A 150 -12.03 -5.03 -0.25
CA ASP A 150 -11.79 -3.61 -0.05
C ASP A 150 -13.09 -2.90 0.28
N LYS A 151 -13.02 -1.92 1.18
CA LYS A 151 -14.15 -1.05 1.52
C LYS A 151 -13.68 0.33 1.92
N GLY A 152 -14.17 1.35 1.24
CA GLY A 152 -13.84 2.73 1.61
C GLY A 152 -14.23 3.76 0.58
N ALA A 153 -13.88 5.01 0.89
CA ALA A 153 -14.19 6.17 0.05
C ALA A 153 -13.05 6.53 -0.91
N PHE A 154 -11.90 5.85 -0.82
CA PHE A 154 -10.73 6.17 -1.64
C PHE A 154 -10.66 5.30 -2.91
N LEU A 155 -10.59 3.98 -2.75
CA LEU A 155 -10.58 3.04 -3.88
C LEU A 155 -11.97 2.43 -4.17
N GLY A 156 -12.95 2.74 -3.31
CA GLY A 156 -14.28 2.13 -3.40
C GLY A 156 -14.37 0.78 -2.70
N ASN A 157 -15.36 -0.02 -3.12
CA ASN A 157 -15.63 -1.33 -2.56
C ASN A 157 -15.36 -2.38 -3.63
N SER A 158 -14.62 -3.43 -3.27
CA SER A 158 -14.33 -4.55 -4.15
C SER A 158 -14.30 -5.86 -3.38
N PHE A 159 -14.52 -6.96 -4.10
CA PHE A 159 -14.37 -8.31 -3.60
C PHE A 159 -13.72 -9.17 -4.67
N ALA A 160 -12.78 -10.00 -4.26
CA ALA A 160 -12.09 -10.90 -5.15
C ALA A 160 -11.99 -12.31 -4.54
N LEU A 161 -12.13 -13.33 -5.37
CA LEU A 161 -11.90 -14.72 -5.01
C LEU A 161 -10.92 -15.34 -6.01
N GLY A 162 -9.93 -16.04 -5.49
CA GLY A 162 -8.92 -16.71 -6.30
C GLY A 162 -8.62 -18.11 -5.80
N VAL A 163 -8.34 -19.03 -6.71
CA VAL A 163 -7.84 -20.36 -6.41
C VAL A 163 -6.53 -20.56 -7.15
N CYS A 164 -5.52 -21.08 -6.45
CA CYS A 164 -4.24 -21.42 -7.03
C CYS A 164 -3.92 -22.89 -6.73
N ALA A 165 -3.41 -23.60 -7.72
CA ALA A 165 -2.86 -24.93 -7.57
C ALA A 165 -1.44 -24.94 -8.15
N LYS A 166 -0.46 -25.37 -7.34
CA LYS A 166 0.95 -25.46 -7.72
C LYS A 166 1.46 -26.86 -7.45
N LYS A 167 2.04 -27.49 -8.46
CA LYS A 167 2.66 -28.82 -8.35
C LYS A 167 4.15 -28.73 -8.64
N LYS A 168 4.95 -29.39 -7.83
CA LYS A 168 6.37 -29.62 -8.12
C LYS A 168 6.48 -30.92 -8.94
N PHE A 169 7.27 -30.88 -10.01
CA PHE A 169 7.55 -32.04 -10.87
C PHE A 169 8.95 -32.54 -10.59
#